data_5bf79e2e00753120ce07f889dea141f8
#
_entry.id   5bf79e2e00753120ce07f889dea141f8
#
_cell.length_a   1.000
_cell.length_b   1.000
_cell.length_c   1.000
_cell.angle_alpha   90.00
_cell.angle_beta   90.00
_cell.angle_gamma   90.00
#
_symmetry.space_group_name_H-M   'P 1'
#
loop_
_entity.id
_entity.type
_entity.pdbx_description
1 polymer ?
#
loop_
_entity_poly.entity_id
_entity_poly.type
_entity_poly.pdbx_seq_one_letter_code
_entity_poly.pdbx_strand_id
1 'polypeptide(L)'
;MSNQFIGLTGSATVGKDTYYRLLKQICLEDFGVKVIRFALADSLKKDLFSFILEKYNVDIFNCSAEDKNKVRHELVNHARAMRQNTKGRYWIEKLQSEIEVYKKSENFKQSDIFCVTDIRHFEYLNDEIVWLKEENKGILIYVQKHFSNNSICNPANDDENRNDPALRKHCDYLLRWMHGSIEENLKICVKNSVADLIKQGKLYAHDRNN
;
A
#
# COMPACT_ATOMS: atom_id res chain seq x y z
N MET A 1 -21.84 -8.38 3.06
CA MET A 1 -20.44 -8.77 2.75
C MET A 1 -19.53 -7.69 3.31
N SER A 2 -18.38 -8.03 3.88
CA SER A 2 -17.38 -7.03 4.31
C SER A 2 -16.67 -6.46 3.09
N ASN A 3 -16.19 -5.20 3.18
CA ASN A 3 -15.35 -4.63 2.12
C ASN A 3 -14.09 -5.46 1.91
N GLN A 4 -13.60 -5.48 0.68
CA GLN A 4 -12.36 -6.16 0.34
C GLN A 4 -11.16 -5.23 0.60
N PHE A 5 -10.11 -5.79 1.22
CA PHE A 5 -8.87 -5.08 1.50
C PHE A 5 -7.72 -5.66 0.68
N ILE A 6 -6.94 -4.79 0.05
CA ILE A 6 -5.69 -5.12 -0.63
C ILE A 6 -4.58 -4.29 0.01
N GLY A 7 -3.55 -4.96 0.52
CA GLY A 7 -2.31 -4.33 0.96
C GLY A 7 -1.24 -4.46 -0.12
N LEU A 8 -0.52 -3.40 -0.42
CA LEU A 8 0.65 -3.43 -1.28
C LEU A 8 1.91 -3.32 -0.45
N THR A 9 2.87 -4.17 -0.74
CA THR A 9 4.19 -4.18 -0.10
C THR A 9 5.31 -4.36 -1.13
N GLY A 10 6.55 -4.29 -0.70
CA GLY A 10 7.77 -4.34 -1.52
C GLY A 10 8.64 -3.11 -1.30
N SER A 11 9.90 -3.19 -1.73
CA SER A 11 10.91 -2.14 -1.55
C SER A 11 10.47 -0.77 -2.07
N ALA A 12 11.16 0.28 -1.68
CA ALA A 12 10.91 1.61 -2.23
C ALA A 12 11.10 1.60 -3.77
N THR A 13 10.36 2.42 -4.48
CA THR A 13 10.46 2.64 -5.95
C THR A 13 10.20 1.42 -6.85
N VAL A 14 9.71 0.29 -6.30
CA VAL A 14 9.38 -0.90 -7.12
C VAL A 14 8.11 -0.74 -7.97
N GLY A 15 7.34 0.34 -7.78
CA GLY A 15 6.15 0.63 -8.59
C GLY A 15 4.82 0.28 -7.91
N LYS A 16 4.73 0.30 -6.59
CA LYS A 16 3.46 0.12 -5.86
C LYS A 16 2.38 1.12 -6.29
N ASP A 17 2.74 2.38 -6.47
CA ASP A 17 1.81 3.41 -6.93
C ASP A 17 1.35 3.17 -8.37
N THR A 18 2.24 2.66 -9.23
CA THR A 18 1.89 2.23 -10.59
C THR A 18 0.91 1.07 -10.55
N TYR A 19 1.18 0.06 -9.72
CA TYR A 19 0.27 -1.06 -9.52
C TYR A 19 -1.12 -0.58 -9.06
N TYR A 20 -1.18 0.26 -8.04
CA TYR A 20 -2.44 0.83 -7.55
C TYR A 20 -3.20 1.57 -8.65
N ARG A 21 -2.52 2.44 -9.41
CA ARG A 21 -3.15 3.21 -10.50
C ARG A 21 -3.76 2.29 -11.56
N LEU A 22 -3.02 1.27 -11.98
CA LEU A 22 -3.48 0.29 -12.97
C LEU A 22 -4.60 -0.59 -12.39
N LEU A 23 -4.49 -1.04 -11.15
CA LEU A 23 -5.54 -1.80 -10.45
C LEU A 23 -6.85 -1.01 -10.40
N LYS A 24 -6.78 0.26 -10.00
CA LYS A 24 -7.94 1.17 -9.96
C LYS A 24 -8.61 1.29 -11.32
N GLN A 25 -7.81 1.45 -12.37
CA GLN A 25 -8.32 1.56 -13.74
C GLN A 25 -9.00 0.26 -14.18
N ILE A 26 -8.33 -0.88 -14.02
CA ILE A 26 -8.84 -2.20 -14.43
C ILE A 26 -10.12 -2.55 -13.67
N CYS A 27 -10.13 -2.38 -12.33
CA CYS A 27 -11.32 -2.68 -11.54
C CYS A 27 -12.52 -1.81 -11.94
N LEU A 28 -12.29 -0.56 -12.29
CA LEU A 28 -13.36 0.32 -12.75
C LEU A 28 -13.84 -0.02 -14.17
N GLU A 29 -12.91 -0.26 -15.10
CA GLU A 29 -13.23 -0.55 -16.52
C GLU A 29 -13.88 -1.91 -16.68
N ASP A 30 -13.27 -2.95 -16.12
CA ASP A 30 -13.67 -4.33 -16.37
C ASP A 30 -14.84 -4.78 -15.43
N PHE A 31 -14.92 -4.25 -14.20
CA PHE A 31 -15.89 -4.71 -13.19
C PHE A 31 -16.82 -3.62 -12.63
N GLY A 32 -16.57 -2.34 -12.91
CA GLY A 32 -17.35 -1.21 -12.34
C GLY A 32 -17.13 -0.98 -10.86
N VAL A 33 -16.07 -1.54 -10.31
CA VAL A 33 -15.72 -1.46 -8.89
C VAL A 33 -14.69 -0.36 -8.66
N LYS A 34 -14.90 0.48 -7.64
CA LYS A 34 -13.94 1.49 -7.25
C LYS A 34 -12.86 0.89 -6.36
N VAL A 35 -11.61 1.29 -6.59
CA VAL A 35 -10.49 1.00 -5.70
C VAL A 35 -10.09 2.32 -5.02
N ILE A 36 -10.24 2.35 -3.70
CA ILE A 36 -9.98 3.53 -2.88
C ILE A 36 -8.61 3.39 -2.22
N ARG A 37 -7.76 4.40 -2.42
CA ARG A 37 -6.40 4.41 -1.85
C ARG A 37 -6.43 4.88 -0.41
N PHE A 38 -5.68 4.15 0.41
CA PHE A 38 -5.25 4.55 1.73
C PHE A 38 -3.74 4.35 1.87
N ALA A 39 -3.10 5.08 2.77
CA ALA A 39 -1.70 4.89 3.10
C ALA A 39 -1.41 5.28 4.55
N LEU A 40 -0.69 4.44 5.27
CA LEU A 40 -0.24 4.69 6.64
C LEU A 40 0.64 5.95 6.71
N ALA A 41 1.49 6.15 5.69
CA ALA A 41 2.35 7.32 5.58
C ALA A 41 1.60 8.64 5.37
N ASP A 42 0.35 8.63 4.90
CA ASP A 42 -0.42 9.87 4.73
C ASP A 42 -0.83 10.44 6.09
N SER A 43 -1.22 9.60 7.05
CA SER A 43 -1.48 10.02 8.43
C SER A 43 -0.22 10.54 9.11
N LEU A 44 0.94 9.89 8.89
CA LEU A 44 2.23 10.36 9.38
C LEU A 44 2.58 11.77 8.86
N LYS A 45 2.37 12.00 7.57
CA LYS A 45 2.60 13.33 6.97
C LYS A 45 1.65 14.38 7.55
N LYS A 46 0.37 14.04 7.75
CA LYS A 46 -0.62 14.94 8.37
C LYS A 46 -0.18 15.35 9.78
N ASP A 47 0.28 14.40 10.59
CA ASP A 47 0.74 14.67 11.97
C ASP A 47 1.94 15.61 12.02
N LEU A 48 2.85 15.53 11.06
CA LEU A 48 4.06 16.34 11.03
C LEU A 48 3.98 17.58 10.11
N PHE A 49 2.87 17.79 9.40
CA PHE A 49 2.77 18.83 8.37
C PHE A 49 3.15 20.22 8.89
N SER A 50 2.50 20.67 9.96
CA SER A 50 2.75 22.01 10.53
C SER A 50 4.18 22.17 11.03
N PHE A 51 4.71 21.16 11.72
CA PHE A 51 6.07 21.17 12.21
C PHE A 51 7.12 21.24 11.09
N ILE A 52 6.94 20.43 10.04
CA ILE A 52 7.86 20.41 8.89
C ILE A 52 7.76 21.71 8.10
N LEU A 53 6.56 22.24 7.89
CA LEU A 53 6.38 23.50 7.19
C LEU A 53 7.04 24.65 7.94
N GLU A 54 6.85 24.75 9.25
CA GLU A 54 7.43 25.80 10.09
C GLU A 54 8.95 25.70 10.18
N LYS A 55 9.50 24.51 10.43
CA LYS A 55 10.92 24.31 10.67
C LYS A 55 11.77 24.30 9.40
N TYR A 56 11.26 23.72 8.32
CA TYR A 56 12.03 23.46 7.10
C TYR A 56 11.53 24.24 5.89
N ASN A 57 10.38 24.93 5.99
CA ASN A 57 9.67 25.57 4.89
C ASN A 57 9.39 24.59 3.73
N VAL A 58 8.98 23.33 4.06
CA VAL A 58 8.71 22.27 3.13
C VAL A 58 7.25 21.82 3.23
N ASP A 59 6.50 21.90 2.15
CA ASP A 59 5.19 21.23 2.02
C ASP A 59 5.43 19.74 1.73
N ILE A 60 5.32 18.89 2.74
CA ILE A 60 5.60 17.45 2.65
C ILE A 60 4.69 16.70 1.68
N PHE A 61 3.56 17.27 1.28
CA PHE A 61 2.66 16.67 0.30
C PHE A 61 3.02 17.02 -1.14
N ASN A 62 3.68 18.19 -1.35
CA ASN A 62 3.99 18.73 -2.67
C ASN A 62 5.47 19.14 -2.82
N CYS A 63 6.37 18.42 -2.15
CA CYS A 63 7.80 18.75 -2.16
C CYS A 63 8.59 17.96 -3.22
N SER A 64 9.75 18.50 -3.58
CA SER A 64 10.75 17.82 -4.39
C SER A 64 11.33 16.59 -3.70
N ALA A 65 11.98 15.69 -4.45
CA ALA A 65 12.70 14.56 -3.86
C ALA A 65 13.83 15.02 -2.93
N GLU A 66 14.49 16.13 -3.24
CA GLU A 66 15.54 16.74 -2.41
C GLU A 66 14.97 17.21 -1.07
N ASP A 67 13.88 17.99 -1.10
CA ASP A 67 13.24 18.48 0.11
C ASP A 67 12.68 17.36 0.97
N LYS A 68 12.11 16.33 0.34
CA LYS A 68 11.68 15.12 1.03
C LYS A 68 12.84 14.43 1.75
N ASN A 69 14.02 14.40 1.16
CA ASN A 69 15.20 13.82 1.80
C ASN A 69 15.68 14.66 3.02
N LYS A 70 15.58 16.00 2.96
CA LYS A 70 15.92 16.88 4.09
C LYS A 70 15.07 16.57 5.34
N VAL A 71 13.80 16.25 5.16
CA VAL A 71 12.85 16.03 6.28
C VAL A 71 12.62 14.54 6.60
N ARG A 72 13.23 13.63 5.84
CA ARG A 72 13.02 12.18 5.98
C ARG A 72 13.30 11.67 7.40
N HIS A 73 14.33 12.20 8.04
CA HIS A 73 14.72 11.79 9.40
C HIS A 73 13.62 12.11 10.43
N GLU A 74 12.92 13.24 10.31
CA GLU A 74 11.79 13.58 11.18
C GLU A 74 10.65 12.60 11.02
N LEU A 75 10.30 12.28 9.76
CA LEU A 75 9.25 11.29 9.47
C LEU A 75 9.59 9.92 10.06
N VAL A 76 10.82 9.45 9.83
CA VAL A 76 11.25 8.11 10.30
C VAL A 76 11.26 8.05 11.83
N ASN A 77 11.81 9.08 12.49
CA ASN A 77 11.88 9.13 13.96
C ASN A 77 10.50 9.17 14.59
N HIS A 78 9.60 10.02 14.07
CA HIS A 78 8.23 10.10 14.58
C HIS A 78 7.46 8.82 14.34
N ALA A 79 7.55 8.26 13.12
CA ALA A 79 6.90 6.98 12.79
C ALA A 79 7.33 5.87 13.74
N ARG A 80 8.64 5.76 14.00
CA ARG A 80 9.22 4.75 14.89
C ARG A 80 8.76 4.95 16.34
N ALA A 81 8.81 6.18 16.87
CA ALA A 81 8.39 6.49 18.22
C ALA A 81 6.93 6.10 18.46
N MET A 82 6.02 6.49 17.56
CA MET A 82 4.60 6.17 17.68
C MET A 82 4.33 4.67 17.59
N ARG A 83 5.04 3.96 16.70
CA ARG A 83 4.94 2.49 16.61
C ARG A 83 5.42 1.79 17.88
N GLN A 84 6.56 2.20 18.44
CA GLN A 84 7.10 1.62 19.68
C GLN A 84 6.15 1.82 20.85
N ASN A 85 5.63 3.02 21.05
CA ASN A 85 4.72 3.36 22.14
C ASN A 85 3.41 2.58 22.11
N THR A 86 2.93 2.19 20.93
CA THR A 86 1.64 1.51 20.73
C THR A 86 1.79 0.06 20.24
N LYS A 87 3.01 -0.48 20.23
CA LYS A 87 3.31 -1.81 19.69
C LYS A 87 2.74 -2.03 18.29
N GLY A 88 2.97 -1.04 17.41
CA GLY A 88 2.59 -1.08 15.99
C GLY A 88 1.23 -0.46 15.65
N ARG A 89 0.35 -0.21 16.62
CA ARG A 89 -1.06 0.12 16.35
C ARG A 89 -1.35 1.57 15.92
N TYR A 90 -0.54 2.54 16.28
CA TYR A 90 -0.86 3.97 16.11
C TYR A 90 -1.31 4.35 14.68
N TRP A 91 -0.52 3.97 13.68
CA TRP A 91 -0.84 4.32 12.29
C TRP A 91 -2.02 3.52 11.74
N ILE A 92 -2.18 2.28 12.20
CA ILE A 92 -3.32 1.42 11.88
C ILE A 92 -4.63 2.03 12.39
N GLU A 93 -4.67 2.50 13.63
CA GLU A 93 -5.86 3.14 14.22
C GLU A 93 -6.23 4.44 13.50
N LYS A 94 -5.23 5.23 13.12
CA LYS A 94 -5.45 6.42 12.27
C LYS A 94 -6.03 6.05 10.91
N LEU A 95 -5.46 5.05 10.26
CA LEU A 95 -5.95 4.53 8.98
C LEU A 95 -7.39 4.00 9.11
N GLN A 96 -7.70 3.24 10.16
CA GLN A 96 -9.05 2.75 10.42
C GLN A 96 -10.04 3.91 10.58
N SER A 97 -9.66 4.95 11.28
CA SER A 97 -10.50 6.16 11.44
C SER A 97 -10.77 6.83 10.08
N GLU A 98 -9.78 6.93 9.20
CA GLU A 98 -9.97 7.46 7.84
C GLU A 98 -10.91 6.58 7.00
N ILE A 99 -10.77 5.25 7.10
CA ILE A 99 -11.65 4.30 6.43
C ILE A 99 -13.10 4.45 6.93
N GLU A 100 -13.32 4.58 8.24
CA GLU A 100 -14.65 4.76 8.80
C GLU A 100 -15.28 6.12 8.39
N VAL A 101 -14.48 7.16 8.24
CA VAL A 101 -14.94 8.45 7.67
C VAL A 101 -15.40 8.25 6.22
N TYR A 102 -14.59 7.53 5.40
CA TYR A 102 -14.96 7.24 4.02
C TYR A 102 -16.25 6.40 3.93
N LYS A 103 -16.41 5.38 4.76
CA LYS A 103 -17.63 4.53 4.80
C LYS A 103 -18.90 5.30 5.13
N LYS A 104 -18.80 6.43 5.84
CA LYS A 104 -19.93 7.31 6.14
C LYS A 104 -20.23 8.33 5.04
N SER A 105 -19.40 8.42 4.01
CA SER A 105 -19.59 9.35 2.90
C SER A 105 -20.62 8.83 1.90
N GLU A 106 -21.28 9.75 1.19
CA GLU A 106 -22.22 9.43 0.09
C GLU A 106 -21.54 8.72 -1.09
N ASN A 107 -20.21 8.80 -1.19
CA ASN A 107 -19.44 8.18 -2.26
C ASN A 107 -19.15 6.68 -2.02
N PHE A 108 -19.38 6.19 -0.81
CA PHE A 108 -19.10 4.83 -0.42
C PHE A 108 -20.07 3.84 -1.06
N LYS A 109 -19.53 2.74 -1.55
CA LYS A 109 -20.30 1.55 -1.97
C LYS A 109 -19.74 0.31 -1.30
N GLN A 110 -20.62 -0.62 -0.95
CA GLN A 110 -20.21 -1.88 -0.31
C GLN A 110 -19.27 -2.73 -1.19
N SER A 111 -19.31 -2.53 -2.51
CA SER A 111 -18.41 -3.16 -3.48
C SER A 111 -17.03 -2.50 -3.56
N ASP A 112 -16.81 -1.34 -2.94
CA ASP A 112 -15.53 -0.66 -3.02
C ASP A 112 -14.41 -1.49 -2.40
N ILE A 113 -13.27 -1.53 -3.09
CA ILE A 113 -12.04 -2.19 -2.63
C ILE A 113 -11.16 -1.15 -1.95
N PHE A 114 -10.70 -1.44 -0.74
CA PHE A 114 -9.76 -0.58 -0.01
C PHE A 114 -8.32 -1.05 -0.25
N CYS A 115 -7.51 -0.19 -0.87
CA CYS A 115 -6.12 -0.49 -1.20
C CYS A 115 -5.16 0.32 -0.32
N VAL A 116 -4.46 -0.35 0.59
CA VAL A 116 -3.41 0.25 1.44
C VAL A 116 -2.07 0.07 0.75
N THR A 117 -1.47 1.19 0.30
CA THR A 117 -0.34 1.16 -0.64
C THR A 117 1.04 1.04 -0.01
N ASP A 118 1.13 0.90 1.32
CA ASP A 118 2.40 0.97 2.05
C ASP A 118 2.48 0.06 3.28
N ILE A 119 1.99 -1.16 3.19
CA ILE A 119 2.21 -2.20 4.21
C ILE A 119 3.70 -2.52 4.29
N ARG A 120 4.31 -2.38 5.49
CA ARG A 120 5.77 -2.45 5.65
C ARG A 120 6.26 -3.25 6.85
N HIS A 121 5.40 -3.47 7.86
CA HIS A 121 5.87 -3.93 9.16
C HIS A 121 5.19 -5.20 9.65
N PHE A 122 6.01 -6.07 10.25
CA PHE A 122 5.62 -7.28 10.96
C PHE A 122 6.57 -7.52 12.13
N GLU A 123 6.58 -6.58 13.09
CA GLU A 123 7.49 -6.62 14.26
C GLU A 123 6.74 -6.88 15.56
N TYR A 124 5.44 -6.58 15.58
CA TYR A 124 4.58 -6.73 16.76
C TYR A 124 3.43 -7.69 16.48
N LEU A 125 2.85 -8.23 17.55
CA LEU A 125 1.79 -9.23 17.47
C LEU A 125 0.53 -8.73 16.73
N ASN A 126 0.26 -7.42 16.79
CA ASN A 126 -0.90 -6.78 16.16
C ASN A 126 -0.47 -5.72 15.13
N ASP A 127 0.53 -6.02 14.34
CA ASP A 127 1.10 -5.12 13.34
C ASP A 127 0.33 -5.15 12.01
N GLU A 128 0.82 -4.42 11.03
CA GLU A 128 0.16 -4.14 9.76
C GLU A 128 -0.30 -5.40 8.99
N ILE A 129 0.53 -6.46 8.98
CA ILE A 129 0.15 -7.73 8.34
C ILE A 129 -1.01 -8.39 9.07
N VAL A 130 -0.97 -8.45 10.40
CA VAL A 130 -2.03 -9.06 11.21
C VAL A 130 -3.33 -8.29 11.04
N TRP A 131 -3.25 -6.96 11.10
CA TRP A 131 -4.40 -6.09 10.82
C TRP A 131 -5.00 -6.36 9.43
N LEU A 132 -4.16 -6.41 8.39
CA LEU A 132 -4.64 -6.64 7.02
C LEU A 132 -5.28 -8.02 6.87
N LYS A 133 -4.58 -9.08 7.31
CA LYS A 133 -4.96 -10.46 6.99
C LYS A 133 -5.94 -11.07 7.97
N GLU A 134 -5.78 -10.80 9.26
CA GLU A 134 -6.60 -11.46 10.28
C GLU A 134 -7.82 -10.63 10.67
N GLU A 135 -7.64 -9.32 10.88
CA GLU A 135 -8.76 -8.45 11.25
C GLU A 135 -9.65 -8.12 10.05
N ASN A 136 -9.04 -7.88 8.86
CA ASN A 136 -9.78 -7.45 7.66
C ASN A 136 -9.91 -8.52 6.57
N LYS A 137 -9.34 -9.73 6.75
CA LYS A 137 -9.33 -10.81 5.74
C LYS A 137 -8.80 -10.35 4.39
N GLY A 138 -7.87 -9.41 4.41
CA GLY A 138 -7.31 -8.76 3.24
C GLY A 138 -6.25 -9.60 2.53
N ILE A 139 -5.92 -9.15 1.32
CA ILE A 139 -4.93 -9.75 0.43
C ILE A 139 -3.65 -8.93 0.49
N LEU A 140 -2.50 -9.54 0.70
CA LEU A 140 -1.19 -8.90 0.61
C LEU A 140 -0.53 -9.20 -0.73
N ILE A 141 -0.29 -8.15 -1.53
CA ILE A 141 0.41 -8.25 -2.81
C ILE A 141 1.82 -7.70 -2.65
N TYR A 142 2.81 -8.54 -2.89
CA TYR A 142 4.21 -8.14 -2.90
C TYR A 142 4.62 -7.73 -4.32
N VAL A 143 4.97 -6.45 -4.50
CA VAL A 143 5.43 -5.91 -5.78
C VAL A 143 6.96 -5.96 -5.83
N GLN A 144 7.50 -6.65 -6.83
CA GLN A 144 8.94 -6.81 -7.04
C GLN A 144 9.34 -6.29 -8.43
N LYS A 145 10.36 -5.45 -8.47
CA LYS A 145 11.01 -5.03 -9.70
C LYS A 145 12.32 -5.78 -9.88
N HIS A 146 12.55 -6.31 -11.08
CA HIS A 146 13.82 -6.93 -11.47
C HIS A 146 14.44 -6.19 -12.65
N PHE A 147 15.74 -6.31 -12.78
CA PHE A 147 16.52 -5.76 -13.90
C PHE A 147 16.75 -6.84 -14.97
N SER A 148 17.27 -6.44 -16.13
CA SER A 148 17.53 -7.36 -17.24
C SER A 148 18.51 -8.50 -16.91
N ASN A 149 19.39 -8.30 -15.93
CA ASN A 149 20.29 -9.32 -15.39
C ASN A 149 19.66 -10.20 -14.30
N ASN A 150 18.35 -10.18 -14.15
CA ASN A 150 17.57 -10.85 -13.09
C ASN A 150 17.89 -10.43 -11.64
N SER A 151 18.73 -9.41 -11.42
CA SER A 151 18.87 -8.85 -10.09
C SER A 151 17.57 -8.15 -9.68
N ILE A 152 17.27 -8.13 -8.39
CA ILE A 152 16.07 -7.50 -7.83
C ILE A 152 16.41 -6.14 -7.22
N CYS A 153 15.43 -5.27 -7.19
CA CYS A 153 15.55 -4.01 -6.44
C CYS A 153 15.58 -4.34 -4.94
N ASN A 154 16.70 -4.01 -4.30
CA ASN A 154 16.89 -4.27 -2.88
C ASN A 154 16.09 -3.29 -2.02
N PRO A 155 15.75 -3.66 -0.77
CA PRO A 155 15.22 -2.74 0.22
C PRO A 155 16.12 -1.50 0.41
N ALA A 156 15.50 -0.35 0.63
CA ALA A 156 16.20 0.94 0.62
C ALA A 156 16.88 1.28 1.96
N ASN A 157 16.55 0.54 3.04
CA ASN A 157 17.06 0.78 4.39
C ASN A 157 16.94 -0.47 5.28
N ASP A 158 17.51 -0.40 6.48
CA ASP A 158 17.57 -1.52 7.42
C ASP A 158 16.18 -1.94 7.95
N ASP A 159 15.24 -1.01 8.09
CA ASP A 159 13.87 -1.35 8.52
C ASP A 159 13.14 -2.14 7.43
N GLU A 160 13.29 -1.75 6.16
CA GLU A 160 12.78 -2.54 5.03
C GLU A 160 13.47 -3.90 4.95
N ASN A 161 14.81 -3.96 5.09
CA ASN A 161 15.57 -5.22 5.08
C ASN A 161 15.09 -6.20 6.15
N ARG A 162 14.81 -5.70 7.35
CA ARG A 162 14.40 -6.50 8.50
C ARG A 162 13.01 -7.12 8.31
N ASN A 163 12.09 -6.35 7.74
CA ASN A 163 10.71 -6.77 7.55
C ASN A 163 10.45 -7.55 6.24
N ASP A 164 11.29 -7.37 5.22
CA ASP A 164 11.10 -7.96 3.89
C ASP A 164 10.89 -9.48 3.88
N PRO A 165 11.65 -10.32 4.63
CA PRO A 165 11.42 -11.76 4.66
C PRO A 165 10.03 -12.15 5.16
N ALA A 166 9.51 -11.44 6.18
CA ALA A 166 8.19 -11.68 6.71
C ALA A 166 7.10 -11.25 5.72
N LEU A 167 7.26 -10.08 5.09
CA LEU A 167 6.34 -9.57 4.07
C LEU A 167 6.23 -10.54 2.89
N ARG A 168 7.36 -11.10 2.41
CA ARG A 168 7.38 -12.12 1.36
C ARG A 168 6.67 -13.41 1.77
N LYS A 169 6.91 -13.88 3.00
CA LYS A 169 6.31 -15.09 3.53
C LYS A 169 4.78 -14.99 3.63
N HIS A 170 4.27 -13.82 3.98
CA HIS A 170 2.84 -13.59 4.19
C HIS A 170 2.09 -13.08 2.96
N CYS A 171 2.79 -12.82 1.83
CA CYS A 171 2.11 -12.35 0.62
C CYS A 171 1.23 -13.46 0.00
N ASP A 172 0.07 -13.04 -0.49
CA ASP A 172 -0.88 -13.90 -1.22
C ASP A 172 -0.55 -13.95 -2.71
N TYR A 173 0.06 -12.90 -3.21
CA TYR A 173 0.44 -12.77 -4.61
C TYR A 173 1.78 -12.05 -4.74
N LEU A 174 2.71 -12.62 -5.51
CA LEU A 174 3.98 -12.02 -5.87
C LEU A 174 3.90 -11.50 -7.30
N LEU A 175 3.77 -10.20 -7.45
CA LEU A 175 3.85 -9.55 -8.74
C LEU A 175 5.30 -9.23 -9.09
N ARG A 176 5.73 -9.66 -10.28
CA ARG A 176 7.06 -9.35 -10.82
C ARG A 176 6.93 -8.61 -12.13
N TRP A 177 7.68 -7.52 -12.26
CA TRP A 177 7.85 -6.81 -13.52
C TRP A 177 9.28 -6.33 -13.73
N MET A 178 9.63 -6.13 -14.99
CA MET A 178 10.97 -5.72 -15.36
C MET A 178 11.10 -4.19 -15.30
N HIS A 179 12.26 -3.71 -14.84
CA HIS A 179 12.63 -2.30 -14.91
C HIS A 179 12.60 -1.82 -16.36
N GLY A 180 12.02 -0.65 -16.62
CA GLY A 180 11.89 -0.11 -17.98
C GLY A 180 10.76 -0.70 -18.81
N SER A 181 9.91 -1.60 -18.25
CA SER A 181 8.73 -2.06 -18.96
C SER A 181 7.81 -0.90 -19.33
N ILE A 182 7.27 -0.95 -20.55
CA ILE A 182 6.25 0.00 -21.01
C ILE A 182 4.93 -0.23 -20.25
N GLU A 183 4.11 0.79 -20.17
CA GLU A 183 2.87 0.78 -19.37
C GLU A 183 1.92 -0.35 -19.78
N GLU A 184 1.82 -0.66 -21.07
CA GLU A 184 0.94 -1.74 -21.55
C GLU A 184 1.32 -3.10 -20.98
N ASN A 185 2.62 -3.42 -20.91
CA ASN A 185 3.09 -4.66 -20.29
C ASN A 185 2.79 -4.69 -18.79
N LEU A 186 2.93 -3.55 -18.11
CA LEU A 186 2.55 -3.45 -16.69
C LEU A 186 1.06 -3.65 -16.50
N LYS A 187 0.23 -3.10 -17.39
CA LYS A 187 -1.24 -3.29 -17.37
C LYS A 187 -1.62 -4.77 -17.54
N ILE A 188 -0.95 -5.48 -18.44
CA ILE A 188 -1.14 -6.93 -18.61
C ILE A 188 -0.78 -7.68 -17.32
N CYS A 189 0.34 -7.37 -16.69
CA CYS A 189 0.75 -7.99 -15.41
C CYS A 189 -0.31 -7.78 -14.32
N VAL A 190 -0.87 -6.56 -14.21
CA VAL A 190 -1.92 -6.27 -13.22
C VAL A 190 -3.22 -6.98 -13.56
N LYS A 191 -3.65 -7.01 -14.83
CA LYS A 191 -4.83 -7.78 -15.28
C LYS A 191 -4.71 -9.26 -14.91
N ASN A 192 -3.56 -9.86 -15.17
CA ASN A 192 -3.30 -11.26 -14.81
C ASN A 192 -3.37 -11.46 -13.29
N SER A 193 -2.80 -10.55 -12.50
CA SER A 193 -2.88 -10.64 -11.03
C SER A 193 -4.32 -10.58 -10.52
N VAL A 194 -5.15 -9.70 -11.08
CA VAL A 194 -6.57 -9.59 -10.74
C VAL A 194 -7.31 -10.88 -11.10
N ALA A 195 -7.10 -11.40 -12.32
CA ALA A 195 -7.73 -12.65 -12.79
C ALA A 195 -7.35 -13.84 -11.90
N ASP A 196 -6.06 -13.96 -11.54
CA ASP A 196 -5.58 -15.02 -10.66
C ASP A 196 -6.19 -14.93 -9.25
N LEU A 197 -6.30 -13.72 -8.69
CA LEU A 197 -6.90 -13.51 -7.38
C LEU A 197 -8.40 -13.83 -7.39
N ILE A 198 -9.12 -13.50 -8.45
CA ILE A 198 -10.52 -13.88 -8.64
C ILE A 198 -10.65 -15.41 -8.75
N LYS A 199 -9.84 -16.06 -9.58
CA LYS A 199 -9.82 -17.52 -9.75
C LYS A 199 -9.53 -18.25 -8.42
N GLN A 200 -8.70 -17.66 -7.55
CA GLN A 200 -8.41 -18.20 -6.22
C GLN A 200 -9.50 -17.91 -5.18
N GLY A 201 -10.57 -17.21 -5.54
CA GLY A 201 -11.63 -16.79 -4.62
C GLY A 201 -11.18 -15.76 -3.58
N LYS A 202 -10.04 -15.10 -3.81
CA LYS A 202 -9.49 -14.09 -2.90
C LYS A 202 -10.01 -12.69 -3.21
N LEU A 203 -10.31 -12.41 -4.48
CA LEU A 203 -10.91 -11.14 -4.92
C LEU A 203 -12.28 -11.44 -5.52
N TYR A 204 -13.30 -10.71 -5.13
CA TYR A 204 -14.65 -10.84 -5.67
C TYR A 204 -14.93 -9.68 -6.62
N ALA A 205 -15.10 -9.98 -7.89
CA ALA A 205 -15.61 -9.06 -8.89
C ALA A 205 -17.00 -9.53 -9.29
N HIS A 206 -17.99 -8.66 -9.17
CA HIS A 206 -19.30 -8.93 -9.76
C HIS A 206 -19.18 -8.66 -11.25
N ASP A 207 -19.36 -9.68 -12.08
CA ASP A 207 -19.52 -9.51 -13.51
C ASP A 207 -20.66 -8.52 -13.78
N ARG A 208 -20.43 -7.51 -14.62
CA ARG A 208 -21.47 -6.55 -15.04
C ARG A 208 -22.60 -7.20 -15.86
N ASN A 209 -22.47 -8.48 -16.20
CA ASN A 209 -23.36 -9.21 -17.12
C ASN A 209 -24.31 -10.20 -16.43
N ASN A 210 -24.49 -10.12 -15.12
CA ASN A 210 -25.54 -10.85 -14.41
C ASN A 210 -26.49 -9.95 -13.66
#